data_3d0838b08df880684532054daead97f1
#
_entry.id   3d0838b08df880684532054daead97f1
#
_cell.length_a   1.000
_cell.length_b   1.000
_cell.length_c   1.000
_cell.angle_alpha   90.00
_cell.angle_beta   90.00
_cell.angle_gamma   90.00
#
_symmetry.space_group_name_H-M   'P 1'
#
loop_
_entity.id
_entity.type
_entity.pdbx_description
1 polymer ?
#
loop_
_entity_poly.entity_id
_entity_poly.type
_entity_poly.pdbx_seq_one_letter_code
_entity_poly.pdbx_strand_id
1 'polypeptide(L)'
;MTLEFLENYKVDMPNIFADREMLQSVARCALRTKLNIDTADKMADNVVNAMMCIAQEGSPIDLHMVEIMDMQHKSGNESTFINGMVLDHGARHPDMPSHIKNVHILTCNVSMEYEKTEISAGFFYSSAEE
;
A
#
# COMPACT_ATOMS: atom_id res chain seq x y z
N MET A 1 18.93 -5.29 35.04
CA MET A 1 19.38 -6.69 34.88
C MET A 1 18.91 -7.33 33.60
N THR A 2 17.59 -7.53 33.31
CA THR A 2 17.13 -8.19 32.06
C THR A 2 17.39 -7.34 30.81
N LEU A 3 17.08 -6.05 30.82
CA LEU A 3 17.34 -5.13 29.71
C LEU A 3 18.82 -4.96 29.43
N GLU A 4 19.61 -4.84 30.46
CA GLU A 4 21.06 -4.73 30.40
C GLU A 4 21.72 -6.00 29.85
N PHE A 5 21.19 -7.18 30.20
CA PHE A 5 21.59 -8.44 29.59
C PHE A 5 21.27 -8.48 28.08
N LEU A 6 20.06 -8.09 27.72
CA LEU A 6 19.65 -8.06 26.31
C LEU A 6 20.49 -7.08 25.49
N GLU A 7 20.84 -5.93 26.05
CA GLU A 7 21.72 -4.95 25.41
C GLU A 7 23.11 -5.51 25.12
N ASN A 8 23.66 -6.29 26.04
CA ASN A 8 24.94 -6.95 25.85
C ASN A 8 24.90 -8.20 24.99
N TYR A 9 23.70 -8.82 24.84
CA TYR A 9 23.50 -10.04 24.07
C TYR A 9 23.12 -9.80 22.62
N LYS A 10 22.56 -8.62 22.30
CA LYS A 10 22.18 -8.25 20.95
C LYS A 10 23.38 -8.26 19.99
N VAL A 11 23.08 -8.61 18.75
CA VAL A 11 24.02 -8.49 17.63
C VAL A 11 23.53 -7.34 16.76
N ASP A 12 24.32 -6.28 16.66
CA ASP A 12 23.99 -5.15 15.82
C ASP A 12 24.26 -5.47 14.33
N MET A 13 23.27 -5.23 13.49
CA MET A 13 23.34 -5.44 12.05
C MET A 13 23.24 -4.08 11.32
N PRO A 14 24.37 -3.40 11.07
CA PRO A 14 24.34 -2.01 10.61
C PRO A 14 23.74 -1.83 9.21
N ASN A 15 23.67 -2.87 8.41
CA ASN A 15 23.17 -2.80 7.03
C ASN A 15 22.17 -3.91 6.71
N ILE A 16 21.19 -4.09 7.59
CA ILE A 16 20.21 -5.19 7.51
C ILE A 16 19.36 -5.15 6.23
N PHE A 17 19.11 -3.96 5.68
CA PHE A 17 18.33 -3.81 4.43
C PHE A 17 19.07 -4.29 3.18
N ALA A 18 20.38 -4.46 3.26
CA ALA A 18 21.17 -5.07 2.19
C ALA A 18 21.10 -6.61 2.22
N ASP A 19 20.75 -7.20 3.37
CA ASP A 19 20.65 -8.64 3.55
C ASP A 19 19.19 -9.10 3.56
N ARG A 20 18.66 -9.35 2.36
CA ARG A 20 17.29 -9.82 2.18
C ARG A 20 17.02 -11.16 2.83
N GLU A 21 17.99 -12.09 2.83
CA GLU A 21 17.82 -13.43 3.41
C GLU A 21 17.69 -13.36 4.92
N MET A 22 18.44 -12.47 5.55
CA MET A 22 18.33 -12.22 6.98
C MET A 22 16.94 -11.63 7.34
N LEU A 23 16.48 -10.63 6.58
CA LEU A 23 15.13 -10.07 6.77
C LEU A 23 14.03 -11.13 6.63
N GLN A 24 14.14 -12.00 5.61
CA GLN A 24 13.19 -13.11 5.44
C GLN A 24 13.25 -14.10 6.61
N SER A 25 14.43 -14.39 7.12
CA SER A 25 14.60 -15.30 8.26
C SER A 25 13.97 -14.75 9.53
N VAL A 26 14.13 -13.45 9.78
CA VAL A 26 13.48 -12.76 10.91
C VAL A 26 11.96 -12.76 10.74
N ALA A 27 11.45 -12.44 9.55
CA ALA A 27 10.02 -12.45 9.26
C ALA A 27 9.42 -13.87 9.40
N ARG A 28 10.08 -14.91 8.89
CA ARG A 28 9.68 -16.32 9.08
C ARG A 28 9.62 -16.71 10.54
N CYS A 29 10.64 -16.35 11.31
CA CYS A 29 10.69 -16.65 12.74
C CYS A 29 9.47 -16.06 13.47
N ALA A 30 9.13 -14.80 13.18
CA ALA A 30 7.98 -14.14 13.79
C ALA A 30 6.64 -14.74 13.33
N LEU A 31 6.46 -15.00 12.02
CA LEU A 31 5.21 -15.49 11.44
C LEU A 31 4.92 -16.93 11.79
N ARG A 32 5.93 -17.80 11.85
CA ARG A 32 5.77 -19.22 12.21
C ARG A 32 5.30 -19.46 13.63
N THR A 33 5.38 -18.44 14.50
CA THR A 33 4.81 -18.53 15.86
C THR A 33 3.27 -18.51 15.87
N LYS A 34 2.64 -18.05 14.78
CA LYS A 34 1.18 -17.81 14.70
C LYS A 34 0.52 -18.44 13.48
N LEU A 35 1.27 -18.69 12.41
CA LEU A 35 0.79 -19.24 11.15
C LEU A 35 1.39 -20.63 10.91
N ASN A 36 0.74 -21.42 10.04
CA ASN A 36 1.33 -22.64 9.55
C ASN A 36 2.58 -22.32 8.69
N ILE A 37 3.48 -23.29 8.56
CA ILE A 37 4.80 -23.09 7.93
C ILE A 37 4.67 -22.59 6.49
N ASP A 38 3.79 -23.21 5.70
CA ASP A 38 3.65 -22.88 4.27
C ASP A 38 3.13 -21.46 4.06
N THR A 39 2.15 -21.04 4.86
CA THR A 39 1.60 -19.68 4.82
C THR A 39 2.61 -18.66 5.36
N ALA A 40 3.31 -18.99 6.44
CA ALA A 40 4.31 -18.13 7.04
C ALA A 40 5.47 -17.85 6.07
N ASP A 41 5.93 -18.85 5.35
CA ASP A 41 7.06 -18.72 4.43
C ASP A 41 6.68 -17.86 3.21
N LYS A 42 5.48 -18.02 2.65
CA LYS A 42 4.98 -17.16 1.58
C LYS A 42 4.76 -15.71 2.06
N MET A 43 4.17 -15.56 3.25
CA MET A 43 3.89 -14.26 3.82
C MET A 43 5.17 -13.50 4.18
N ALA A 44 6.24 -14.20 4.55
CA ALA A 44 7.52 -13.58 4.87
C ALA A 44 8.09 -12.79 3.70
N ASP A 45 7.97 -13.29 2.47
CA ASP A 45 8.39 -12.56 1.27
C ASP A 45 7.58 -11.28 1.06
N ASN A 46 6.26 -11.35 1.26
CA ASN A 46 5.38 -10.20 1.12
C ASN A 46 5.70 -9.12 2.17
N VAL A 47 5.92 -9.53 3.42
CA VAL A 47 6.28 -8.61 4.51
C VAL A 47 7.63 -7.94 4.24
N VAL A 48 8.64 -8.69 3.82
CA VAL A 48 9.95 -8.13 3.48
C VAL A 48 9.85 -7.14 2.32
N ASN A 49 9.08 -7.46 1.27
CA ASN A 49 8.86 -6.55 0.15
C ASN A 49 8.19 -5.25 0.60
N ALA A 50 7.17 -5.35 1.46
CA ALA A 50 6.49 -4.18 2.00
C ALA A 50 7.43 -3.31 2.83
N MET A 51 8.21 -3.92 3.72
CA MET A 51 9.18 -3.20 4.55
C MET A 51 10.27 -2.52 3.72
N MET A 52 10.79 -3.18 2.71
CA MET A 52 11.79 -2.58 1.81
C MET A 52 11.22 -1.43 0.97
N CYS A 53 9.92 -1.49 0.65
CA CYS A 53 9.26 -0.43 -0.10
C CYS A 53 9.13 0.88 0.70
N ILE A 54 8.86 0.79 2.00
CA ILE A 54 8.63 1.94 2.87
C ILE A 54 9.88 2.40 3.63
N ALA A 55 10.93 1.58 3.65
CA ALA A 55 12.17 1.91 4.35
C ALA A 55 12.89 3.10 3.69
N GLN A 56 13.23 4.10 4.50
CA GLN A 56 14.04 5.24 4.09
C GLN A 56 15.28 5.33 4.97
N GLU A 57 16.43 5.62 4.36
CA GLU A 57 17.67 5.79 5.11
C GLU A 57 17.58 6.95 6.10
N GLY A 58 17.98 6.70 7.33
CA GLY A 58 18.03 7.71 8.39
C GLY A 58 16.67 8.10 9.00
N SER A 59 15.58 7.46 8.58
CA SER A 59 14.25 7.70 9.13
C SER A 59 13.67 6.45 9.78
N PRO A 60 12.90 6.58 10.87
CA PRO A 60 12.16 5.46 11.43
C PRO A 60 11.10 5.00 10.44
N ILE A 61 10.86 3.69 10.38
CA ILE A 61 9.86 3.10 9.50
C ILE A 61 8.46 3.42 10.04
N ASP A 62 7.61 4.01 9.20
CA ASP A 62 6.22 4.25 9.51
C ASP A 62 5.36 3.08 9.03
N LEU A 63 4.89 2.26 9.97
CA LEU A 63 4.06 1.09 9.68
C LEU A 63 2.69 1.45 9.10
N HIS A 64 2.20 2.68 9.28
CA HIS A 64 0.95 3.15 8.69
C HIS A 64 1.02 3.31 7.16
N MET A 65 2.23 3.29 6.60
CA MET A 65 2.42 3.28 5.14
C MET A 65 2.10 1.92 4.49
N VAL A 66 1.89 0.87 5.29
CA VAL A 66 1.49 -0.45 4.79
C VAL A 66 0.02 -0.68 5.13
N GLU A 67 -0.80 -0.79 4.12
CA GLU A 67 -2.22 -1.12 4.26
C GLU A 67 -2.47 -2.60 3.96
N ILE A 68 -3.27 -3.24 4.81
CA ILE A 68 -3.68 -4.64 4.64
C ILE A 68 -5.13 -4.65 4.19
N MET A 69 -5.37 -5.13 2.97
CA MET A 69 -6.71 -5.28 2.41
C MET A 69 -7.18 -6.73 2.51
N ASP A 70 -8.27 -6.95 3.22
CA ASP A 70 -8.86 -8.27 3.40
C ASP A 70 -9.79 -8.65 2.24
N MET A 71 -9.51 -9.81 1.62
CA MET A 71 -10.32 -10.35 0.52
C MET A 71 -11.01 -11.65 0.97
N GLN A 72 -12.31 -11.60 1.22
CA GLN A 72 -13.07 -12.67 1.87
C GLN A 72 -13.20 -13.98 1.08
N HIS A 73 -13.04 -13.96 -0.23
CA HIS A 73 -13.20 -15.15 -1.10
C HIS A 73 -11.88 -15.69 -1.65
N LYS A 74 -10.79 -15.29 -1.05
CA LYS A 74 -9.45 -15.80 -1.37
C LYS A 74 -8.91 -16.64 -0.23
N SER A 75 -8.03 -17.58 -0.57
CA SER A 75 -7.27 -18.30 0.42
C SER A 75 -6.18 -17.43 1.01
N GLY A 76 -5.84 -17.61 2.30
CA GLY A 76 -4.70 -16.93 2.93
C GLY A 76 -3.37 -17.17 2.20
N ASN A 77 -3.23 -18.30 1.51
CA ASN A 77 -2.06 -18.62 0.70
C ASN A 77 -1.96 -17.81 -0.60
N GLU A 78 -3.00 -17.11 -1.00
CA GLU A 78 -3.05 -16.25 -2.18
C GLU A 78 -2.76 -14.76 -1.86
N SER A 79 -2.44 -14.46 -0.61
CA SER A 79 -2.02 -13.12 -0.21
C SER A 79 -0.78 -12.71 -0.98
N THR A 80 -0.81 -11.52 -1.57
CA THR A 80 0.27 -10.99 -2.40
C THR A 80 0.61 -9.57 -2.01
N PHE A 81 1.86 -9.19 -2.17
CA PHE A 81 2.31 -7.81 -2.04
C PHE A 81 2.01 -7.05 -3.34
N ILE A 82 1.44 -5.86 -3.20
CA ILE A 82 1.21 -4.92 -4.29
C ILE A 82 2.05 -3.67 -4.02
N ASN A 83 2.99 -3.39 -4.91
CA ASN A 83 3.78 -2.17 -4.83
C ASN A 83 2.98 -1.00 -5.43
N GLY A 84 2.06 -0.46 -4.63
CA GLY A 84 1.14 0.57 -5.07
C GLY A 84 -0.02 0.73 -4.10
N MET A 85 -1.08 1.38 -4.55
CA MET A 85 -2.30 1.59 -3.78
C MET A 85 -3.44 0.75 -4.34
N VAL A 86 -4.18 0.09 -3.47
CA VAL A 86 -5.41 -0.62 -3.81
C VAL A 86 -6.60 0.21 -3.33
N LEU A 87 -7.49 0.57 -4.24
CA LEU A 87 -8.72 1.29 -3.94
C LEU A 87 -9.91 0.35 -4.11
N ASP A 88 -10.80 0.34 -3.11
CA ASP A 88 -12.06 -0.43 -3.16
C ASP A 88 -13.11 0.30 -4.01
N HIS A 89 -12.75 0.61 -5.24
CA HIS A 89 -13.60 1.27 -6.21
C HIS A 89 -13.37 0.71 -7.62
N GLY A 90 -14.47 0.52 -8.33
CA GLY A 90 -14.44 0.14 -9.75
C GLY A 90 -14.41 1.35 -10.69
N ALA A 91 -14.44 1.07 -11.99
CA ALA A 91 -14.63 2.08 -13.01
C ALA A 91 -15.99 2.79 -12.82
N ARG A 92 -15.99 4.11 -12.86
CA ARG A 92 -17.19 4.94 -12.66
C ARG A 92 -18.09 4.99 -13.89
N HIS A 93 -17.55 4.73 -15.06
CA HIS A 93 -18.26 4.77 -16.32
C HIS A 93 -17.85 3.59 -17.21
N PRO A 94 -18.79 3.00 -17.99
CA PRO A 94 -18.47 1.86 -18.87
C PRO A 94 -17.41 2.17 -19.93
N ASP A 95 -17.32 3.41 -20.38
CA ASP A 95 -16.35 3.84 -21.40
C ASP A 95 -14.95 4.09 -20.84
N MET A 96 -14.77 4.00 -19.51
CA MET A 96 -13.45 4.12 -18.90
C MET A 96 -12.63 2.86 -19.21
N PRO A 97 -11.37 3.02 -19.63
CA PRO A 97 -10.49 1.88 -19.85
C PRO A 97 -10.25 1.13 -18.54
N SER A 98 -10.27 -0.19 -18.59
CA SER A 98 -10.04 -1.06 -17.42
C SER A 98 -8.55 -1.20 -17.06
N HIS A 99 -7.65 -0.86 -17.98
CA HIS A 99 -6.21 -0.97 -17.81
C HIS A 99 -5.47 0.11 -18.60
N ILE A 100 -4.62 0.87 -17.92
CA ILE A 100 -3.82 1.93 -18.54
C ILE A 100 -2.38 1.80 -18.05
N LYS A 101 -1.40 1.96 -18.96
CA LYS A 101 0.04 1.97 -18.65
C LYS A 101 0.60 3.38 -18.76
N ASN A 102 1.67 3.65 -18.02
CA ASN A 102 2.40 4.93 -18.02
C ASN A 102 1.49 6.12 -17.73
N VAL A 103 0.69 6.01 -16.68
CA VAL A 103 -0.28 7.03 -16.27
C VAL A 103 0.37 8.14 -15.46
N HIS A 104 -0.16 9.36 -15.63
CA HIS A 104 0.09 10.45 -14.70
C HIS A 104 -1.12 10.57 -13.76
N ILE A 105 -0.86 10.59 -12.46
CA ILE A 105 -1.90 10.68 -11.43
C ILE A 105 -1.93 12.08 -10.86
N LEU A 106 -3.08 12.74 -10.96
CA LEU A 106 -3.35 14.01 -10.30
C LEU A 106 -4.26 13.76 -9.10
N THR A 107 -3.81 14.14 -7.93
CA THR A 107 -4.63 14.13 -6.70
C THR A 107 -5.09 15.55 -6.39
N CYS A 108 -6.39 15.71 -6.16
CA CYS A 108 -6.97 16.99 -5.81
C CYS A 108 -8.13 16.80 -4.82
N ASN A 109 -8.44 17.84 -4.09
CA ASN A 109 -9.54 17.88 -3.11
C ASN A 109 -10.72 18.76 -3.59
N VAL A 110 -10.91 18.86 -4.88
CA VAL A 110 -12.02 19.59 -5.50
C VAL A 110 -12.94 18.60 -6.23
N SER A 111 -14.25 18.89 -6.21
CA SER A 111 -15.21 18.15 -7.00
C SER A 111 -15.00 18.45 -8.48
N MET A 112 -15.00 17.41 -9.32
CA MET A 112 -15.00 17.54 -10.76
C MET A 112 -16.37 17.22 -11.38
N GLU A 113 -17.41 17.17 -10.56
CA GLU A 113 -18.77 16.99 -11.02
C GLU A 113 -19.33 18.31 -11.56
N TYR A 114 -20.25 18.21 -12.52
CA TYR A 114 -21.00 19.39 -12.94
C TYR A 114 -21.85 19.90 -11.78
N GLU A 115 -21.63 21.14 -11.36
CA GLU A 115 -22.52 21.79 -10.42
C GLU A 115 -23.82 22.13 -11.13
N LYS A 116 -24.93 21.62 -10.63
CA LYS A 116 -26.27 22.05 -11.05
C LYS A 116 -26.56 23.35 -10.32
N THR A 117 -27.04 24.32 -11.09
CA THR A 117 -27.55 25.57 -10.47
C THR A 117 -28.71 25.24 -9.55
N GLU A 118 -28.71 25.77 -8.33
CA GLU A 118 -29.81 25.59 -7.35
C GLU A 118 -31.12 26.23 -7.79
N ILE A 119 -31.03 27.21 -8.68
CA ILE A 119 -32.17 27.92 -9.25
C ILE A 119 -32.08 27.77 -10.77
N SER A 120 -33.22 27.72 -11.45
CA SER A 120 -33.26 27.69 -12.90
C SER A 120 -32.59 28.93 -13.48
N ALA A 121 -31.33 28.77 -13.83
CA ALA A 121 -30.54 29.81 -14.50
C ALA A 121 -30.80 29.72 -16.00
N GLY A 122 -31.11 30.83 -16.64
CA GLY A 122 -31.25 30.94 -18.07
C GLY A 122 -30.06 31.73 -18.64
N PHE A 123 -29.56 31.30 -19.77
CA PHE A 123 -28.58 32.05 -20.55
C PHE A 123 -29.31 32.68 -21.76
N PHE A 124 -29.28 34.01 -21.84
CA PHE A 124 -29.89 34.76 -22.93
C PHE A 124 -28.79 35.36 -23.76
N TYR A 125 -28.85 35.16 -25.06
CA TYR A 125 -27.90 35.74 -26.01
C TYR A 125 -28.68 36.31 -27.21
N SER A 126 -28.19 37.38 -27.78
CA SER A 126 -28.80 38.09 -28.91
C SER A 126 -28.05 37.82 -30.21
N SER A 127 -26.81 37.42 -30.15
CA SER A 127 -26.01 36.99 -31.30
C SER A 127 -25.11 35.81 -30.99
N ALA A 128 -24.60 35.13 -32.00
CA ALA A 128 -23.66 34.03 -31.88
C ALA A 128 -22.25 34.48 -31.43
N GLU A 129 -22.01 35.79 -31.40
CA GLU A 129 -20.72 36.39 -31.02
C GLU A 129 -20.67 36.81 -29.52
N GLU A 130 -21.81 36.83 -28.85
CA GLU A 130 -21.92 37.01 -27.41
C GLU A 130 -21.69 35.70 -26.63
#